data_5778e6088d85544944f7bfae801e0d6b
#
_entry.id   5778e6088d85544944f7bfae801e0d6b
#
_cell.length_a   1.000
_cell.length_b   1.000
_cell.length_c   1.000
_cell.angle_alpha   90.00
_cell.angle_beta   90.00
_cell.angle_gamma   90.00
#
_symmetry.space_group_name_H-M   'P 1'
#
loop_
_entity.id
_entity.type
_entity.pdbx_description
1 polymer ?
#
loop_
_entity_poly.entity_id
_entity_poly.type
_entity_poly.pdbx_seq_one_letter_code
_entity_poly.pdbx_strand_id
1 'polypeptide(L)'
;MKRFTETDKWRDSLYRRLPMSTKLLWLWLLDNCDQSGVIDPDLELASFQTGSTLNQSSLDDLGDRLARLENGKYHIVKFVQFQYGKLSRACKPHAPVFAALEKHGINELGVIQNVNYKNTVDDYVRQNI
;
A
#
# COMPACT_ATOMS: atom_id res chain seq x y z
N MET A 1 -13.05 0.63 -11.48
CA MET A 1 -12.70 -0.68 -10.87
C MET A 1 -13.27 -0.75 -9.46
N LYS A 2 -13.78 -1.88 -9.06
CA LYS A 2 -14.28 -2.08 -7.70
C LYS A 2 -13.19 -2.73 -6.84
N ARG A 3 -13.08 -2.30 -5.59
CA ARG A 3 -12.16 -2.86 -4.61
C ARG A 3 -12.86 -3.09 -3.29
N PHE A 4 -12.43 -4.13 -2.58
CA PHE A 4 -12.89 -4.34 -1.21
C PHE A 4 -12.32 -3.27 -0.30
N THR A 5 -13.07 -2.92 0.72
CA THR A 5 -12.64 -1.98 1.75
C THR A 5 -12.78 -2.60 3.13
N GLU A 6 -11.78 -2.37 3.99
CA GLU A 6 -11.80 -2.86 5.36
C GLU A 6 -12.64 -1.93 6.22
N THR A 7 -13.81 -2.39 6.64
CA THR A 7 -14.70 -1.57 7.45
C THR A 7 -14.26 -1.45 8.90
N ASP A 8 -13.46 -2.40 9.38
CA ASP A 8 -12.97 -2.38 10.76
C ASP A 8 -11.91 -1.30 11.02
N LYS A 9 -11.42 -0.62 9.98
CA LYS A 9 -10.47 0.48 10.15
C LYS A 9 -10.98 1.56 11.11
N TRP A 10 -12.29 1.77 11.15
CA TRP A 10 -12.90 2.77 12.03
C TRP A 10 -12.82 2.39 13.51
N ARG A 11 -12.57 1.10 13.81
CA ARG A 11 -12.36 0.58 15.17
C ARG A 11 -10.90 0.43 15.52
N ASP A 12 -9.99 0.53 14.53
CA ASP A 12 -8.55 0.47 14.76
C ASP A 12 -8.09 1.73 15.50
N SER A 13 -7.46 1.54 16.66
CA SER A 13 -7.03 2.65 17.51
C SER A 13 -6.02 3.57 16.83
N LEU A 14 -5.15 3.03 16.00
CA LEU A 14 -4.15 3.82 15.28
C LEU A 14 -4.80 4.66 14.19
N TYR A 15 -5.67 4.05 13.37
CA TYR A 15 -6.38 4.77 12.32
C TYR A 15 -7.25 5.89 12.88
N ARG A 16 -7.97 5.60 13.95
CA ARG A 16 -8.88 6.57 14.59
C ARG A 16 -8.15 7.83 15.06
N ARG A 17 -6.88 7.71 15.43
CA ARG A 17 -6.06 8.83 15.93
C ARG A 17 -5.42 9.65 14.84
N LEU A 18 -5.45 9.18 13.58
CA LEU A 18 -4.85 9.92 12.48
C LEU A 18 -5.59 11.24 12.25
N PRO A 19 -4.89 12.29 11.80
CA PRO A 19 -5.55 13.50 11.33
C PRO A 19 -6.53 13.18 10.20
N MET A 20 -7.59 13.99 10.07
CA MET A 20 -8.58 13.82 9.01
C MET A 20 -7.93 13.77 7.63
N SER A 21 -6.97 14.64 7.36
CA SER A 21 -6.26 14.67 6.08
C SER A 21 -5.53 13.36 5.80
N THR A 22 -4.89 12.78 6.83
CA THR A 22 -4.17 11.52 6.68
C THR A 22 -5.13 10.34 6.48
N LYS A 23 -6.29 10.35 7.13
CA LYS A 23 -7.34 9.36 6.88
C LYS A 23 -7.78 9.40 5.42
N LEU A 24 -8.01 10.61 4.87
CA LEU A 24 -8.37 10.79 3.47
C LEU A 24 -7.25 10.32 2.54
N LEU A 25 -6.00 10.61 2.87
CA LEU A 25 -4.87 10.13 2.09
C LEU A 25 -4.84 8.60 2.02
N TRP A 26 -5.08 7.93 3.14
CA TRP A 26 -5.13 6.47 3.17
C TRP A 26 -6.18 5.93 2.19
N LEU A 27 -7.38 6.48 2.22
CA LEU A 27 -8.46 6.08 1.31
C LEU A 27 -8.09 6.37 -0.15
N TRP A 28 -7.47 7.52 -0.41
CA TRP A 28 -7.01 7.91 -1.74
C TRP A 28 -5.96 6.94 -2.28
N LEU A 29 -4.99 6.55 -1.45
CA LEU A 29 -3.96 5.58 -1.83
C LEU A 29 -4.57 4.22 -2.18
N LEU A 30 -5.51 3.74 -1.38
CA LEU A 30 -6.19 2.47 -1.62
C LEU A 30 -6.94 2.45 -2.95
N ASP A 31 -7.49 3.58 -3.35
CA ASP A 31 -8.26 3.68 -4.59
C ASP A 31 -7.37 3.84 -5.83
N ASN A 32 -6.19 4.45 -5.68
CA ASN A 32 -5.35 4.85 -6.81
C ASN A 32 -4.11 3.98 -7.03
N CYS A 33 -3.80 3.05 -6.13
CA CYS A 33 -2.69 2.13 -6.33
C CYS A 33 -2.99 1.11 -7.45
N ASP A 34 -1.94 0.44 -7.93
CA ASP A 34 -2.11 -0.64 -8.92
C ASP A 34 -2.58 -1.94 -8.25
N GLN A 35 -2.67 -3.02 -9.03
CA GLN A 35 -3.16 -4.31 -8.53
C GLN A 35 -2.26 -4.94 -7.47
N SER A 36 -0.99 -4.53 -7.40
CA SER A 36 -0.07 -5.02 -6.37
C SER A 36 -0.06 -4.15 -5.12
N GLY A 37 -0.81 -3.05 -5.12
CA GLY A 37 -0.81 -2.09 -4.01
C GLY A 37 0.33 -1.10 -4.08
N VAL A 38 0.95 -0.91 -5.25
CA VAL A 38 2.05 0.03 -5.45
C VAL A 38 1.54 1.32 -6.04
N ILE A 39 2.03 2.43 -5.53
CA ILE A 39 1.66 3.77 -6.00
C ILE A 39 2.83 4.74 -5.88
N ASP A 40 2.96 5.62 -6.88
CA ASP A 40 3.77 6.82 -6.79
C ASP A 40 2.84 7.94 -6.31
N PRO A 41 2.94 8.35 -5.03
CA PRO A 41 1.95 9.28 -4.48
C PRO A 41 2.20 10.68 -5.01
N ASP A 42 1.32 11.12 -5.88
CA ASP A 42 1.25 12.51 -6.32
C ASP A 42 0.50 13.30 -5.26
N LEU A 43 1.23 13.88 -4.32
CA LEU A 43 0.64 14.58 -3.18
C LEU A 43 -0.07 15.86 -3.58
N GLU A 44 0.35 16.51 -4.65
CA GLU A 44 -0.35 17.66 -5.19
C GLU A 44 -1.73 17.28 -5.72
N LEU A 45 -1.79 16.22 -6.52
CA LEU A 45 -3.05 15.70 -7.03
C LEU A 45 -3.94 15.18 -5.90
N ALA A 46 -3.37 14.42 -4.98
CA ALA A 46 -4.10 13.89 -3.83
C ALA A 46 -4.68 15.03 -2.99
N SER A 47 -3.92 16.09 -2.76
CA SER A 47 -4.39 17.27 -2.03
C SER A 47 -5.57 17.92 -2.73
N PHE A 48 -5.49 18.06 -4.04
CA PHE A 48 -6.56 18.64 -4.83
C PHE A 48 -7.82 17.77 -4.77
N GLN A 49 -7.68 16.48 -4.97
CA GLN A 49 -8.82 15.56 -5.05
C GLN A 49 -9.49 15.32 -3.70
N THR A 50 -8.72 15.32 -2.62
CA THR A 50 -9.27 15.13 -1.26
C THR A 50 -9.76 16.43 -0.63
N GLY A 51 -9.36 17.57 -1.17
CA GLY A 51 -9.66 18.87 -0.56
C GLY A 51 -8.85 19.15 0.69
N SER A 52 -7.73 18.43 0.90
CA SER A 52 -6.86 18.57 2.07
C SER A 52 -5.47 18.96 1.64
N THR A 53 -4.68 19.56 2.56
CA THR A 53 -3.27 19.78 2.32
C THR A 53 -2.49 18.54 2.78
N LEU A 54 -1.88 17.83 1.82
CA LEU A 54 -1.13 16.61 2.05
C LEU A 54 0.34 16.82 1.71
N ASN A 55 1.21 16.26 2.55
CA ASN A 55 2.66 16.38 2.38
C ASN A 55 3.35 15.09 2.85
N GLN A 56 4.68 15.09 2.88
CA GLN A 56 5.46 13.92 3.31
C GLN A 56 5.10 13.49 4.74
N SER A 57 4.83 14.43 5.62
CA SER A 57 4.42 14.12 6.99
C SER A 57 3.12 13.30 7.02
N SER A 58 2.20 13.57 6.10
CA SER A 58 0.96 12.79 5.98
C SER A 58 1.24 11.33 5.61
N LEU A 59 2.20 11.09 4.70
CA LEU A 59 2.64 9.73 4.38
C LEU A 59 3.32 9.07 5.57
N ASP A 60 4.16 9.79 6.27
CA ASP A 60 4.89 9.27 7.44
C ASP A 60 3.93 8.86 8.56
N ASP A 61 2.82 9.56 8.71
CA ASP A 61 1.80 9.24 9.71
C ASP A 61 1.18 7.85 9.48
N LEU A 62 1.18 7.35 8.26
CA LEU A 62 0.65 6.04 7.95
C LEU A 62 1.58 4.90 8.42
N GLY A 63 2.82 5.23 8.77
CA GLY A 63 3.75 4.31 9.41
C GLY A 63 3.95 3.01 8.62
N ASP A 64 3.80 1.89 9.30
CA ASP A 64 4.05 0.57 8.76
C ASP A 64 2.97 0.05 7.80
N ARG A 65 1.92 0.83 7.55
CA ARG A 65 0.96 0.52 6.49
C ARG A 65 1.58 0.69 5.09
N LEU A 66 2.66 1.46 5.00
CA LEU A 66 3.37 1.73 3.75
C LEU A 66 4.82 1.27 3.86
N ALA A 67 5.32 0.68 2.79
CA ALA A 67 6.74 0.38 2.63
C ALA A 67 7.28 1.14 1.42
N ARG A 68 8.37 1.88 1.60
CA ARG A 68 8.98 2.65 0.52
C ARG A 68 9.85 1.74 -0.35
N LEU A 69 9.63 1.81 -1.67
CA LEU A 69 10.41 1.08 -2.65
C LEU A 69 11.63 1.89 -3.09
N GLU A 70 12.58 1.22 -3.75
CA GLU A 70 13.82 1.81 -4.22
C GLU A 70 13.60 3.01 -5.13
N ASN A 71 12.61 2.91 -6.00
CA ASN A 71 12.30 3.96 -6.98
C ASN A 71 11.51 5.13 -6.40
N GLY A 72 11.31 5.18 -5.09
CA GLY A 72 10.55 6.22 -4.41
C GLY A 72 9.05 5.99 -4.38
N LYS A 73 8.55 4.93 -5.02
CA LYS A 73 7.15 4.53 -4.91
C LYS A 73 6.89 3.88 -3.55
N TYR A 74 5.62 3.73 -3.22
CA TYR A 74 5.20 3.09 -1.98
C TYR A 74 4.38 1.84 -2.26
N HIS A 75 4.54 0.84 -1.40
CA HIS A 75 3.74 -0.38 -1.41
C HIS A 75 2.82 -0.37 -0.21
N ILE A 76 1.53 -0.57 -0.44
CA ILE A 76 0.54 -0.73 0.62
C ILE A 76 0.65 -2.17 1.12
N VAL A 77 1.15 -2.29 2.34
CA VAL A 77 1.39 -3.58 2.99
C VAL A 77 0.07 -4.34 3.13
N LYS A 78 0.08 -5.65 2.84
CA LYS A 78 -1.08 -6.55 2.92
C LYS A 78 -2.19 -6.25 1.91
N PHE A 79 -1.98 -5.33 0.95
CA PHE A 79 -3.00 -4.98 -0.04
C PHE A 79 -3.46 -6.20 -0.83
N VAL A 80 -2.50 -6.97 -1.36
CA VAL A 80 -2.79 -8.13 -2.21
C VAL A 80 -3.56 -9.18 -1.42
N GLN A 81 -3.13 -9.50 -0.23
CA GLN A 81 -3.79 -10.50 0.61
C GLN A 81 -5.23 -10.08 0.94
N PHE A 82 -5.44 -8.80 1.20
CA PHE A 82 -6.78 -8.30 1.51
C PHE A 82 -7.69 -8.31 0.28
N GLN A 83 -7.19 -7.85 -0.87
CA GLN A 83 -8.02 -7.73 -2.08
C GLN A 83 -8.28 -9.06 -2.78
N TYR A 84 -7.29 -9.95 -2.79
CA TYR A 84 -7.32 -11.16 -3.60
C TYR A 84 -7.22 -12.46 -2.80
N GLY A 85 -6.89 -12.38 -1.51
CA GLY A 85 -6.62 -13.56 -0.70
C GLY A 85 -5.35 -14.26 -1.15
N LYS A 86 -5.35 -15.58 -1.11
CA LYS A 86 -4.22 -16.38 -1.59
C LYS A 86 -4.17 -16.38 -3.10
N LEU A 87 -3.07 -15.91 -3.67
CA LEU A 87 -2.90 -15.89 -5.13
C LEU A 87 -2.69 -17.29 -5.68
N SER A 88 -3.25 -17.53 -6.88
CA SER A 88 -3.11 -18.79 -7.59
C SER A 88 -2.77 -18.53 -9.06
N ARG A 89 -1.72 -19.19 -9.55
CA ARG A 89 -1.34 -19.14 -10.97
C ARG A 89 -2.41 -19.71 -11.89
N ALA A 90 -3.27 -20.59 -11.37
CA ALA A 90 -4.38 -21.17 -12.12
C ALA A 90 -5.56 -20.20 -12.27
N CYS A 91 -5.62 -19.16 -11.47
CA CYS A 91 -6.68 -18.18 -11.51
C CYS A 91 -6.34 -17.06 -12.50
N LYS A 92 -7.07 -17.00 -13.62
CA LYS A 92 -6.81 -16.00 -14.67
C LYS A 92 -6.86 -14.55 -14.17
N PRO A 93 -7.84 -14.14 -13.35
CA PRO A 93 -7.85 -12.79 -12.80
C PRO A 93 -6.65 -12.42 -11.94
N HIS A 94 -5.88 -13.40 -11.47
CA HIS A 94 -4.66 -13.13 -10.68
C HIS A 94 -3.43 -12.85 -11.54
N ALA A 95 -3.48 -13.13 -12.84
CA ALA A 95 -2.32 -12.93 -13.72
C ALA A 95 -1.81 -11.48 -13.73
N PRO A 96 -2.67 -10.44 -13.82
CA PRO A 96 -2.19 -9.05 -13.74
C PRO A 96 -1.57 -8.71 -12.39
N VAL A 97 -2.04 -9.34 -11.31
CA VAL A 97 -1.49 -9.13 -9.97
C VAL A 97 -0.07 -9.67 -9.89
N PHE A 98 0.16 -10.89 -10.38
CA PHE A 98 1.52 -11.47 -10.45
C PHE A 98 2.46 -10.60 -11.28
N ALA A 99 2.00 -10.14 -12.44
CA ALA A 99 2.80 -9.30 -13.32
C ALA A 99 3.19 -7.98 -12.62
N ALA A 100 2.26 -7.36 -11.91
CA ALA A 100 2.54 -6.13 -11.17
C ALA A 100 3.52 -6.37 -10.02
N LEU A 101 3.35 -7.46 -9.28
CA LEU A 101 4.28 -7.82 -8.20
C LEU A 101 5.70 -8.03 -8.72
N GLU A 102 5.86 -8.77 -9.81
CA GLU A 102 7.16 -9.01 -10.43
C GLU A 102 7.81 -7.71 -10.90
N LYS A 103 7.03 -6.83 -11.51
CA LYS A 103 7.51 -5.53 -11.97
C LYS A 103 8.13 -4.70 -10.84
N HIS A 104 7.59 -4.82 -9.64
CA HIS A 104 8.04 -4.02 -8.49
C HIS A 104 8.98 -4.78 -7.55
N GLY A 105 9.34 -6.02 -7.86
CA GLY A 105 10.24 -6.82 -7.02
C GLY A 105 9.62 -7.25 -5.70
N ILE A 106 8.33 -7.53 -5.71
CA ILE A 106 7.56 -7.98 -4.54
C ILE A 106 7.13 -9.43 -4.78
N ASN A 107 7.31 -10.31 -3.80
CA ASN A 107 6.89 -11.71 -3.95
C ASN A 107 5.39 -11.90 -3.72
N GLU A 108 4.89 -13.11 -3.93
CA GLU A 108 3.46 -13.44 -3.79
C GLU A 108 2.92 -13.23 -2.38
N LEU A 109 3.79 -13.22 -1.37
CA LEU A 109 3.43 -12.96 0.01
C LEU A 109 3.43 -11.46 0.34
N GLY A 110 3.74 -10.61 -0.67
CA GLY A 110 3.78 -9.18 -0.48
C GLY A 110 5.09 -8.69 0.14
N VAL A 111 6.14 -9.50 0.14
CA VAL A 111 7.45 -9.14 0.70
C VAL A 111 8.35 -8.59 -0.39
N ILE A 112 9.00 -7.45 -0.11
CA ILE A 112 9.95 -6.82 -1.01
C ILE A 112 11.20 -7.69 -1.10
N GLN A 113 11.64 -7.98 -2.34
CA GLN A 113 12.79 -8.86 -2.59
C GLN A 113 14.04 -8.13 -3.05
N ASN A 114 14.01 -6.80 -3.13
CA ASN A 114 15.16 -6.04 -3.59
C ASN A 114 16.24 -5.99 -2.52
N VAL A 115 17.39 -6.63 -2.79
CA VAL A 115 18.51 -6.74 -1.83
C VAL A 115 19.15 -5.39 -1.49
N ASN A 116 18.97 -4.36 -2.32
CA ASN A 116 19.51 -3.03 -2.05
C ASN A 116 18.83 -2.33 -0.88
N TYR A 117 17.74 -2.90 -0.39
CA TYR A 117 16.96 -2.39 0.76
C TYR A 117 16.93 -3.38 1.89
N LYS A 118 18.03 -4.01 2.16
CA LYS A 118 18.12 -5.06 3.17
C LYS A 118 17.53 -4.64 4.52
N ASN A 119 17.85 -3.45 5.00
CA ASN A 119 17.32 -2.97 6.28
C ASN A 119 15.80 -2.73 6.20
N THR A 120 15.33 -2.15 5.10
CA THR A 120 13.91 -1.94 4.86
C THR A 120 13.17 -3.27 4.77
N VAL A 121 13.76 -4.25 4.11
CA VAL A 121 13.19 -5.60 4.00
C VAL A 121 13.07 -6.25 5.37
N ASP A 122 14.12 -6.16 6.20
CA ASP A 122 14.12 -6.71 7.55
C ASP A 122 13.02 -6.08 8.41
N ASP A 123 12.89 -4.76 8.34
CA ASP A 123 11.84 -4.03 9.05
C ASP A 123 10.45 -4.42 8.55
N TYR A 124 10.29 -4.52 7.24
CA TYR A 124 9.04 -4.93 6.61
C TYR A 124 8.62 -6.33 7.09
N VAL A 125 9.55 -7.28 7.06
CA VAL A 125 9.30 -8.65 7.49
C VAL A 125 8.89 -8.69 8.96
N ARG A 126 9.60 -7.96 9.83
CA ARG A 126 9.25 -7.90 11.26
C ARG A 126 7.86 -7.36 11.52
N GLN A 127 7.42 -6.38 10.73
CA GLN A 127 6.09 -5.76 10.89
C GLN A 127 4.96 -6.64 10.34
N ASN A 128 5.25 -7.55 9.41
CA ASN A 128 4.25 -8.28 8.64
C ASN A 128 4.26 -9.79 8.84
N ILE A 129 5.13 -10.27 9.66
CA ILE A 129 5.17 -11.64 10.14
C ILE A 129 4.92 -11.67 11.64
#